data_e4273bab2743a7ad9842ccce5f6491b6
#
_entry.id   e4273bab2743a7ad9842ccce5f6491b6
#
_cell.length_a   1.000
_cell.length_b   1.000
_cell.length_c   1.000
_cell.angle_alpha   90.00
_cell.angle_beta   90.00
_cell.angle_gamma   90.00
#
_symmetry.space_group_name_H-M   'P 1'
#
loop_
_entity.id
_entity.type
_entity.pdbx_description
1 polymer ?
#
loop_
_entity_poly.entity_id
_entity_poly.type
_entity_poly.pdbx_seq_one_letter_code
_entity_poly.pdbx_strand_id
1 'polypeptide(L)'
;MGLIQMLTSMYSNGAVRVRYSSLINLYHMYDSKRIKKQDNPITLDYILSKVTEYDIYARYLGQFKVGFIYNSPFRKDKNPSFGIFRSKKTGKLLFKDHGNGECGDVIKFVELYTGITNYNDLLNQIVKDMQITNNTVLHSNKEVEKSTETVIGVVRQDWTDIDKQYWSQFGISLKTLKKFGVSSIKYYLCDGVVKGVYKENNPMYAYKVYDRFKIYRPLADKYTKWRNNLTPYDIQGYEQLPKKGDLLIITKSMKDIMCLYEMGYTAISPASESTFLTPDVIDALKLRFKRILICFDRDIPGVKNMRKISLKTGLNGFLVHKKFQSKDISDAIKNNGLEVIKNWLKETLS
;
A
#
# COMPACT_ATOMS: atom_id res chain seq x y z
N MET A 1 -40.20 -13.88 -20.80
CA MET A 1 -39.78 -12.70 -21.58
C MET A 1 -39.10 -11.73 -20.64
N GLY A 2 -37.81 -11.54 -20.80
CA GLY A 2 -36.97 -10.86 -19.81
C GLY A 2 -37.01 -9.34 -19.94
N LEU A 3 -36.66 -8.67 -18.87
CA LEU A 3 -36.61 -7.22 -18.69
C LEU A 3 -35.89 -6.48 -19.85
N ILE A 4 -34.92 -7.13 -20.49
CA ILE A 4 -34.18 -6.60 -21.66
C ILE A 4 -35.10 -6.43 -22.88
N GLN A 5 -36.03 -7.32 -23.12
CA GLN A 5 -36.99 -7.19 -24.24
C GLN A 5 -38.01 -6.10 -23.99
N MET A 6 -38.38 -5.85 -22.74
CA MET A 6 -39.29 -4.79 -22.35
C MET A 6 -38.64 -3.40 -22.50
N LEU A 7 -37.36 -3.28 -22.16
CA LEU A 7 -36.58 -2.04 -22.33
C LEU A 7 -36.28 -1.73 -23.79
N THR A 8 -36.03 -2.72 -24.64
CA THR A 8 -35.82 -2.54 -26.08
C THR A 8 -37.10 -2.03 -26.80
N SER A 9 -38.27 -2.48 -26.36
CA SER A 9 -39.56 -2.04 -26.86
C SER A 9 -39.88 -0.56 -26.50
N MET A 10 -39.36 -0.07 -25.38
CA MET A 10 -39.54 1.33 -24.96
C MET A 10 -38.62 2.33 -25.69
N TYR A 11 -37.50 1.84 -26.22
CA TYR A 11 -36.53 2.67 -26.95
C TYR A 11 -36.93 2.94 -28.42
N SER A 12 -37.79 2.10 -29.01
CA SER A 12 -38.24 2.23 -30.41
C SER A 12 -39.31 3.27 -30.62
N ASN A 13 -39.93 3.82 -29.58
CA ASN A 13 -41.07 4.73 -29.69
C ASN A 13 -40.82 6.20 -29.30
N GLY A 14 -39.57 6.66 -29.27
CA GLY A 14 -39.19 8.07 -29.31
C GLY A 14 -39.68 8.98 -28.17
N ALA A 15 -40.12 8.46 -27.03
CA ALA A 15 -40.60 9.28 -25.93
C ALA A 15 -39.94 8.94 -24.59
N VAL A 16 -39.41 9.97 -23.96
CA VAL A 16 -38.97 10.08 -22.55
C VAL A 16 -37.47 9.89 -22.30
N ARG A 17 -36.82 11.02 -22.11
CA ARG A 17 -35.48 11.14 -21.45
C ARG A 17 -35.62 10.80 -19.96
N VAL A 18 -35.44 9.54 -19.59
CA VAL A 18 -35.35 9.14 -18.20
C VAL A 18 -33.92 9.42 -17.70
N ARG A 19 -33.79 10.19 -16.61
CA ARG A 19 -32.48 10.46 -15.99
C ARG A 19 -31.88 9.16 -15.46
N TYR A 20 -30.59 8.94 -15.66
CA TYR A 20 -29.83 7.74 -15.24
C TYR A 20 -30.02 7.38 -13.76
N SER A 21 -30.26 8.38 -12.90
CA SER A 21 -30.58 8.20 -11.47
C SER A 21 -31.92 7.48 -11.21
N SER A 22 -32.89 7.62 -12.10
CA SER A 22 -34.19 6.96 -11.95
C SER A 22 -34.16 5.47 -12.32
N LEU A 23 -33.26 5.09 -13.24
CA LEU A 23 -33.05 3.68 -13.61
C LEU A 23 -32.30 2.91 -12.51
N ILE A 24 -31.33 3.54 -11.85
CA ILE A 24 -30.63 2.95 -10.70
C ILE A 24 -31.58 2.74 -9.53
N ASN A 25 -32.46 3.69 -9.25
CA ASN A 25 -33.45 3.54 -8.18
C ASN A 25 -34.50 2.46 -8.49
N LEU A 26 -34.92 2.31 -9.76
CA LEU A 26 -35.82 1.21 -10.18
C LEU A 26 -35.13 -0.15 -10.10
N TYR A 27 -33.83 -0.25 -10.43
CA TYR A 27 -33.05 -1.47 -10.30
C TYR A 27 -32.92 -1.89 -8.83
N HIS A 28 -32.60 -0.96 -7.93
CA HIS A 28 -32.54 -1.22 -6.49
C HIS A 28 -33.91 -1.56 -5.87
N MET A 29 -35.01 -0.98 -6.35
CA MET A 29 -36.37 -1.33 -5.92
C MET A 29 -36.81 -2.72 -6.40
N TYR A 30 -36.34 -3.17 -7.56
CA TYR A 30 -36.71 -4.49 -8.11
C TYR A 30 -35.90 -5.62 -7.47
N ASP A 31 -34.64 -5.34 -7.14
CA ASP A 31 -33.73 -6.29 -6.49
C ASP A 31 -34.11 -6.51 -5.01
N SER A 32 -34.59 -5.47 -4.33
CA SER A 32 -35.02 -5.57 -2.93
C SER A 32 -36.28 -6.43 -2.71
N LYS A 33 -37.08 -6.68 -3.75
CA LYS A 33 -38.30 -7.54 -3.66
C LYS A 33 -38.02 -9.02 -3.96
N ARG A 34 -36.81 -9.38 -4.39
CA ARG A 34 -36.42 -10.76 -4.73
C ARG A 34 -35.48 -11.41 -3.73
N ILE A 35 -35.11 -10.72 -2.68
CA ILE A 35 -34.25 -11.26 -1.64
C ILE A 35 -35.15 -12.09 -0.70
N LYS A 36 -35.39 -13.36 -1.05
CA LYS A 36 -35.54 -14.38 -0.04
C LYS A 36 -34.33 -14.28 0.88
N LYS A 37 -34.53 -14.26 2.20
CA LYS A 37 -33.52 -14.36 3.25
C LYS A 37 -32.38 -15.28 2.80
N GLN A 38 -31.39 -14.75 2.13
CA GLN A 38 -30.11 -15.37 1.95
C GLN A 38 -29.35 -14.91 3.18
N ASP A 39 -29.09 -15.80 4.11
CA ASP A 39 -28.15 -15.56 5.19
C ASP A 39 -26.86 -15.15 4.50
N ASN A 40 -26.52 -13.86 4.56
CA ASN A 40 -25.25 -13.38 4.01
C ASN A 40 -24.16 -14.21 4.69
N PRO A 41 -23.24 -14.82 3.92
CA PRO A 41 -22.20 -15.62 4.53
C PRO A 41 -21.44 -14.73 5.51
N ILE A 42 -21.21 -15.23 6.73
CA ILE A 42 -20.43 -14.53 7.74
C ILE A 42 -19.04 -14.31 7.18
N THR A 43 -18.61 -13.04 7.16
CA THR A 43 -17.26 -12.65 6.69
C THR A 43 -16.42 -12.18 7.87
N LEU A 44 -15.10 -12.23 7.71
CA LEU A 44 -14.19 -11.67 8.71
C LEU A 44 -14.44 -10.17 8.91
N ASP A 45 -14.72 -9.43 7.84
CA ASP A 45 -15.01 -7.99 7.91
C ASP A 45 -16.29 -7.72 8.71
N TYR A 46 -17.31 -8.58 8.57
CA TYR A 46 -18.50 -8.50 9.42
C TYR A 46 -18.16 -8.70 10.89
N ILE A 47 -17.35 -9.72 11.22
CA ILE A 47 -16.91 -9.98 12.60
C ILE A 47 -16.12 -8.78 13.13
N LEU A 48 -15.12 -8.29 12.38
CA LEU A 48 -14.28 -7.18 12.80
C LEU A 48 -15.01 -5.82 12.82
N SER A 49 -16.19 -5.73 12.20
CA SER A 49 -17.09 -4.58 12.39
C SER A 49 -17.82 -4.60 13.75
N LYS A 50 -17.79 -5.73 14.46
CA LYS A 50 -18.49 -5.95 15.74
C LYS A 50 -17.57 -6.11 16.94
N VAL A 51 -16.38 -6.68 16.72
CA VAL A 51 -15.36 -6.93 17.76
C VAL A 51 -13.97 -6.67 17.17
N THR A 52 -12.99 -6.34 18.03
CA THR A 52 -11.61 -6.13 17.58
C THR A 52 -10.81 -7.44 17.55
N GLU A 53 -9.69 -7.45 16.82
CA GLU A 53 -8.74 -8.58 16.89
C GLU A 53 -8.28 -8.85 18.33
N TYR A 54 -8.12 -7.77 19.13
CA TYR A 54 -7.78 -7.89 20.55
C TYR A 54 -8.84 -8.65 21.34
N ASP A 55 -10.12 -8.36 21.12
CA ASP A 55 -11.22 -9.01 21.82
C ASP A 55 -11.26 -10.51 21.48
N ILE A 56 -11.01 -10.86 20.22
CA ILE A 56 -10.94 -12.27 19.80
C ILE A 56 -9.77 -12.97 20.50
N TYR A 57 -8.57 -12.41 20.51
CA TYR A 57 -7.44 -13.01 21.25
C TYR A 57 -7.75 -13.10 22.75
N ALA A 58 -8.32 -12.06 23.34
CA ALA A 58 -8.66 -12.03 24.77
C ALA A 58 -9.70 -13.09 25.15
N ARG A 59 -10.62 -13.42 24.24
CA ARG A 59 -11.64 -14.47 24.46
C ARG A 59 -11.00 -15.84 24.74
N TYR A 60 -9.91 -16.17 24.03
CA TYR A 60 -9.24 -17.46 24.15
C TYR A 60 -8.08 -17.47 25.13
N LEU A 61 -7.39 -16.34 25.31
CA LEU A 61 -6.20 -16.24 26.16
C LEU A 61 -6.46 -15.65 27.54
N GLY A 62 -7.64 -15.01 27.74
CA GLY A 62 -7.84 -14.13 28.88
C GLY A 62 -7.14 -12.79 28.70
N GLN A 63 -6.85 -12.09 29.81
CA GLN A 63 -6.15 -10.80 29.75
C GLN A 63 -4.69 -10.98 29.31
N PHE A 64 -4.28 -10.21 28.32
CA PHE A 64 -2.89 -10.20 27.83
C PHE A 64 -2.46 -8.76 27.47
N LYS A 65 -1.15 -8.56 27.35
CA LYS A 65 -0.55 -7.32 26.87
C LYS A 65 0.19 -7.57 25.57
N VAL A 66 -0.06 -6.73 24.57
CA VAL A 66 0.64 -6.78 23.28
C VAL A 66 2.12 -6.50 23.47
N GLY A 67 2.99 -7.28 22.85
CA GLY A 67 4.44 -7.17 22.97
C GLY A 67 5.07 -7.92 24.15
N PHE A 68 4.29 -8.62 24.97
CA PHE A 68 4.78 -9.47 26.05
C PHE A 68 4.83 -10.93 25.61
N ILE A 69 5.66 -11.72 26.29
CA ILE A 69 5.85 -13.15 26.03
C ILE A 69 5.17 -13.95 27.12
N TYR A 70 4.42 -14.98 26.73
CA TYR A 70 3.63 -15.87 27.57
C TYR A 70 3.98 -17.32 27.28
N ASN A 71 3.49 -18.26 28.10
CA ASN A 71 3.51 -19.66 27.76
C ASN A 71 2.60 -19.92 26.55
N SER A 72 2.99 -20.85 25.68
CA SER A 72 2.22 -21.19 24.50
C SER A 72 0.84 -21.75 24.88
N PRO A 73 -0.27 -21.26 24.28
CA PRO A 73 -1.59 -21.83 24.48
C PRO A 73 -1.78 -23.15 23.70
N PHE A 74 -0.86 -23.50 22.81
CA PHE A 74 -0.97 -24.65 21.91
C PHE A 74 -0.23 -25.90 22.40
N ARG A 75 0.64 -25.74 23.40
CA ARG A 75 1.49 -26.82 23.92
C ARG A 75 1.94 -26.56 25.36
N LYS A 76 2.41 -27.61 26.04
CA LYS A 76 3.11 -27.43 27.33
C LYS A 76 4.43 -26.69 27.10
N ASP A 77 4.54 -25.53 27.69
CA ASP A 77 5.71 -24.65 27.59
C ASP A 77 6.44 -24.57 28.94
N LYS A 78 7.75 -24.88 28.96
CA LYS A 78 8.56 -24.75 30.17
C LYS A 78 9.08 -23.32 30.35
N ASN A 79 9.29 -22.61 29.24
CA ASN A 79 9.74 -21.23 29.19
C ASN A 79 8.81 -20.42 28.27
N PRO A 80 8.34 -19.25 28.70
CA PRO A 80 7.48 -18.42 27.86
C PRO A 80 8.07 -18.18 26.48
N SER A 81 7.32 -18.49 25.43
CA SER A 81 7.77 -18.39 24.03
C SER A 81 6.72 -17.89 23.05
N PHE A 82 5.49 -17.66 23.52
CA PHE A 82 4.38 -17.18 22.71
C PHE A 82 4.13 -15.68 22.95
N GLY A 83 3.96 -14.91 21.89
CA GLY A 83 3.66 -13.48 22.00
C GLY A 83 2.68 -13.00 20.94
N ILE A 84 1.91 -11.97 21.31
CA ILE A 84 1.08 -11.23 20.37
C ILE A 84 1.72 -9.87 20.19
N PHE A 85 1.88 -9.44 18.95
CA PHE A 85 2.49 -8.17 18.59
C PHE A 85 1.71 -7.47 17.49
N ARG A 86 1.78 -6.15 17.46
CA ARG A 86 1.17 -5.36 16.37
C ARG A 86 2.13 -5.29 15.17
N SER A 87 1.66 -5.74 14.03
CA SER A 87 2.41 -5.61 12.77
C SER A 87 2.63 -4.15 12.42
N LYS A 88 3.86 -3.71 12.33
CA LYS A 88 4.22 -2.36 11.86
C LYS A 88 3.78 -2.10 10.43
N LYS A 89 3.55 -3.15 9.65
CA LYS A 89 3.21 -3.08 8.23
C LYS A 89 1.71 -2.95 7.99
N THR A 90 0.90 -3.66 8.77
CA THR A 90 -0.55 -3.75 8.52
C THR A 90 -1.39 -3.18 9.66
N GLY A 91 -0.79 -2.88 10.81
CA GLY A 91 -1.50 -2.51 12.03
C GLY A 91 -2.24 -3.67 12.71
N LYS A 92 -2.34 -4.85 12.07
CA LYS A 92 -3.03 -6.03 12.61
C LYS A 92 -2.26 -6.64 13.77
N LEU A 93 -3.00 -7.30 14.67
CA LEU A 93 -2.39 -8.14 15.70
C LEU A 93 -2.02 -9.50 15.10
N LEU A 94 -0.76 -9.87 15.27
CA LEU A 94 -0.21 -11.15 14.86
C LEU A 94 0.32 -11.88 16.08
N PHE A 95 0.26 -13.21 16.05
CA PHE A 95 0.96 -14.02 17.06
C PHE A 95 2.22 -14.67 16.49
N LYS A 96 3.13 -15.00 17.38
CA LYS A 96 4.29 -15.85 17.10
C LYS A 96 4.60 -16.72 18.30
N ASP A 97 4.69 -18.03 18.09
CA ASP A 97 5.25 -18.98 19.02
C ASP A 97 6.69 -19.29 18.61
N HIS A 98 7.65 -18.78 19.37
CA HIS A 98 9.07 -18.95 19.09
C HIS A 98 9.55 -20.38 19.42
N GLY A 99 8.75 -21.17 20.13
CA GLY A 99 9.12 -22.53 20.52
C GLY A 99 8.92 -23.56 19.40
N ASN A 100 7.95 -23.35 18.51
CA ASN A 100 7.70 -24.25 17.37
C ASN A 100 7.72 -23.52 16.02
N GLY A 101 7.85 -22.17 16.02
CA GLY A 101 7.91 -21.34 14.82
C GLY A 101 6.54 -20.94 14.25
N GLU A 102 5.44 -21.39 14.84
CA GLU A 102 4.08 -21.03 14.40
C GLU A 102 3.85 -19.53 14.51
N CYS A 103 3.24 -18.96 13.47
CA CYS A 103 2.88 -17.55 13.44
C CYS A 103 1.68 -17.31 12.50
N GLY A 104 0.96 -16.23 12.73
CA GLY A 104 -0.19 -15.87 11.88
C GLY A 104 -1.00 -14.71 12.44
N ASP A 105 -2.13 -14.48 11.81
CA ASP A 105 -3.14 -13.53 12.26
C ASP A 105 -4.13 -14.17 13.24
N VAL A 106 -5.15 -13.43 13.62
CA VAL A 106 -6.18 -13.89 14.57
C VAL A 106 -6.94 -15.11 14.06
N ILE A 107 -7.13 -15.25 12.74
CA ILE A 107 -7.82 -16.41 12.16
C ILE A 107 -6.97 -17.67 12.31
N LYS A 108 -5.69 -17.58 11.95
CA LYS A 108 -4.75 -18.71 12.12
C LYS A 108 -4.58 -19.08 13.59
N PHE A 109 -4.63 -18.10 14.49
CA PHE A 109 -4.61 -18.36 15.93
C PHE A 109 -5.84 -19.19 16.37
N VAL A 110 -7.05 -18.77 15.98
CA VAL A 110 -8.29 -19.50 16.36
C VAL A 110 -8.32 -20.88 15.71
N GLU A 111 -7.84 -21.03 14.46
CA GLU A 111 -7.68 -22.34 13.79
C GLU A 111 -6.83 -23.30 14.64
N LEU A 112 -5.65 -22.85 15.06
CA LEU A 112 -4.74 -23.66 15.88
C LEU A 112 -5.29 -23.94 17.26
N TYR A 113 -6.02 -22.99 17.86
CA TYR A 113 -6.57 -23.12 19.19
C TYR A 113 -7.76 -24.08 19.25
N THR A 114 -8.64 -24.03 18.22
CA THR A 114 -9.88 -24.82 18.16
C THR A 114 -9.74 -26.12 17.39
N GLY A 115 -8.71 -26.23 16.51
CA GLY A 115 -8.56 -27.35 15.59
C GLY A 115 -9.53 -27.30 14.38
N ILE A 116 -10.32 -26.24 14.23
CA ILE A 116 -11.26 -26.08 13.11
C ILE A 116 -10.51 -25.55 11.89
N THR A 117 -10.44 -26.36 10.83
CA THR A 117 -9.68 -26.01 9.60
C THR A 117 -10.57 -25.44 8.50
N ASN A 118 -11.88 -25.71 8.52
CA ASN A 118 -12.81 -25.12 7.56
C ASN A 118 -13.02 -23.64 7.89
N TYR A 119 -12.74 -22.75 6.94
CA TYR A 119 -12.79 -21.31 7.15
C TYR A 119 -14.19 -20.79 7.56
N ASN A 120 -15.25 -21.28 6.93
CA ASN A 120 -16.62 -20.85 7.25
C ASN A 120 -17.05 -21.34 8.65
N ASP A 121 -16.71 -22.57 9.01
CA ASP A 121 -16.99 -23.12 10.34
C ASP A 121 -16.20 -22.35 11.41
N LEU A 122 -14.97 -21.94 11.09
CA LEU A 122 -14.13 -21.14 11.96
C LEU A 122 -14.74 -19.74 12.22
N LEU A 123 -15.22 -19.06 11.17
CA LEU A 123 -15.92 -17.78 11.33
C LEU A 123 -17.21 -17.93 12.15
N ASN A 124 -18.00 -18.99 11.91
CA ASN A 124 -19.19 -19.32 12.70
C ASN A 124 -18.85 -19.56 14.17
N GLN A 125 -17.74 -20.27 14.44
CA GLN A 125 -17.26 -20.50 15.80
C GLN A 125 -16.89 -19.18 16.49
N ILE A 126 -16.17 -18.29 15.80
CA ILE A 126 -15.84 -16.97 16.35
C ILE A 126 -17.11 -16.17 16.68
N VAL A 127 -18.10 -16.14 15.78
CA VAL A 127 -19.38 -15.45 16.02
C VAL A 127 -20.06 -15.99 17.27
N LYS A 128 -20.09 -17.31 17.43
CA LYS A 128 -20.67 -17.98 18.60
C LYS A 128 -19.91 -17.64 19.89
N ASP A 129 -18.57 -17.76 19.88
CA ASP A 129 -17.73 -17.56 21.06
C ASP A 129 -17.73 -16.09 21.50
N MET A 130 -17.82 -15.17 20.55
CA MET A 130 -17.89 -13.73 20.80
C MET A 130 -19.32 -13.25 21.04
N GLN A 131 -20.34 -14.14 20.95
CA GLN A 131 -21.77 -13.83 21.09
C GLN A 131 -22.23 -12.67 20.18
N ILE A 132 -21.71 -12.64 18.94
CA ILE A 132 -22.04 -11.58 17.98
C ILE A 132 -23.47 -11.76 17.48
N THR A 133 -24.29 -10.71 17.65
CA THR A 133 -25.65 -10.61 17.14
C THR A 133 -25.77 -9.39 16.22
N ASN A 134 -26.88 -9.29 15.47
CA ASN A 134 -27.14 -8.11 14.64
C ASN A 134 -27.17 -6.81 15.45
N ASN A 135 -27.51 -6.88 16.74
CA ASN A 135 -27.57 -5.75 17.67
C ASN A 135 -26.26 -5.55 18.46
N THR A 136 -25.23 -6.36 18.23
CA THR A 136 -23.94 -6.17 18.88
C THR A 136 -23.34 -4.87 18.38
N VAL A 137 -23.28 -3.86 19.25
CA VAL A 137 -22.55 -2.61 19.00
C VAL A 137 -21.14 -2.81 19.51
N LEU A 138 -20.14 -2.34 18.77
CA LEU A 138 -18.78 -2.23 19.27
C LEU A 138 -18.80 -1.42 20.56
N HIS A 139 -18.78 -2.11 21.71
CA HIS A 139 -18.40 -1.46 22.94
C HIS A 139 -16.90 -1.21 22.81
N SER A 140 -16.54 -0.01 22.40
CA SER A 140 -15.17 0.46 22.54
C SER A 140 -14.87 0.52 24.03
N ASN A 141 -14.42 -0.59 24.63
CA ASN A 141 -13.60 -0.47 25.79
C ASN A 141 -12.42 0.39 25.37
N LYS A 142 -12.44 1.62 25.84
CA LYS A 142 -11.40 2.62 25.66
C LYS A 142 -10.07 2.00 26.04
N GLU A 143 -9.37 1.66 25.04
CA GLU A 143 -7.97 1.70 24.75
C GLU A 143 -7.75 0.95 23.43
N VAL A 144 -8.57 1.28 22.39
CA VAL A 144 -7.96 1.40 21.10
C VAL A 144 -7.05 2.61 21.30
N GLU A 145 -5.78 2.39 21.67
CA GLU A 145 -4.76 3.27 21.16
C GLU A 145 -5.07 3.36 19.68
N LYS A 146 -5.72 4.45 19.26
CA LYS A 146 -5.59 4.91 17.89
C LYS A 146 -4.12 4.71 17.63
N SER A 147 -3.76 3.87 16.67
CA SER A 147 -2.45 3.98 16.08
C SER A 147 -2.43 5.43 15.62
N THR A 148 -1.93 6.31 16.47
CA THR A 148 -1.78 7.71 16.15
C THR A 148 -0.88 7.65 14.96
N GLU A 149 -1.45 7.97 13.78
CA GLU A 149 -0.64 8.02 12.57
C GLU A 149 0.54 8.89 12.94
N THR A 150 1.75 8.34 12.85
CA THR A 150 2.95 9.09 13.20
C THR A 150 2.94 10.38 12.39
N VAL A 151 2.83 11.51 13.06
CA VAL A 151 2.88 12.82 12.41
C VAL A 151 4.35 13.16 12.15
N ILE A 152 4.73 13.25 10.88
CA ILE A 152 6.07 13.70 10.51
C ILE A 152 6.03 15.18 10.18
N GLY A 153 6.72 15.98 11.01
CA GLY A 153 7.01 17.38 10.75
C GLY A 153 8.41 17.54 10.15
N VAL A 154 8.59 18.53 9.27
CA VAL A 154 9.88 18.83 8.65
C VAL A 154 10.22 20.30 8.74
N VAL A 155 11.46 20.62 9.06
CA VAL A 155 12.00 21.98 8.95
C VAL A 155 12.95 22.00 7.75
N ARG A 156 12.58 22.77 6.73
CA ARG A 156 13.33 22.89 5.48
C ARG A 156 14.54 23.78 5.66
N GLN A 157 15.50 23.60 4.76
CA GLN A 157 16.64 24.50 4.57
C GLN A 157 16.90 24.71 3.08
N ASP A 158 17.73 25.67 2.77
CA ASP A 158 18.21 25.90 1.41
C ASP A 158 19.08 24.72 0.94
N TRP A 159 19.11 24.54 -0.37
CA TRP A 159 19.91 23.50 -1.00
C TRP A 159 21.39 23.83 -0.88
N THR A 160 22.14 23.01 -0.17
CA THR A 160 23.60 23.10 -0.08
C THR A 160 24.24 22.60 -1.37
N ASP A 161 25.54 22.88 -1.58
CA ASP A 161 26.25 22.35 -2.74
C ASP A 161 26.43 20.83 -2.66
N ILE A 162 26.51 20.27 -1.46
CA ILE A 162 26.50 18.82 -1.23
C ILE A 162 25.17 18.21 -1.72
N ASP A 163 24.04 18.83 -1.41
CA ASP A 163 22.74 18.39 -1.88
C ASP A 163 22.64 18.44 -3.41
N LYS A 164 23.07 19.55 -4.02
CA LYS A 164 23.09 19.72 -5.48
C LYS A 164 23.95 18.66 -6.15
N GLN A 165 25.14 18.42 -5.62
CA GLN A 165 26.05 17.38 -6.11
C GLN A 165 25.45 15.99 -5.95
N TYR A 166 24.77 15.73 -4.81
CA TYR A 166 24.09 14.46 -4.60
C TYR A 166 23.02 14.17 -5.65
N TRP A 167 22.18 15.14 -5.99
CA TRP A 167 21.10 14.95 -6.94
C TRP A 167 21.54 14.98 -8.40
N SER A 168 22.57 15.76 -8.72
CA SER A 168 23.11 15.86 -10.09
C SER A 168 23.67 14.53 -10.60
N GLN A 169 24.21 13.67 -9.73
CA GLN A 169 24.70 12.34 -10.14
C GLN A 169 23.60 11.43 -10.74
N PHE A 170 22.32 11.74 -10.47
CA PHE A 170 21.17 11.06 -11.05
C PHE A 170 20.53 11.86 -12.20
N GLY A 171 21.14 12.93 -12.64
CA GLY A 171 20.60 13.84 -13.64
C GLY A 171 19.38 14.63 -13.18
N ILE A 172 19.10 14.71 -11.87
CA ILE A 172 17.90 15.34 -11.31
C ILE A 172 18.21 16.82 -11.01
N SER A 173 17.45 17.71 -11.66
CA SER A 173 17.57 19.16 -11.48
C SER A 173 16.84 19.66 -10.23
N LEU A 174 17.21 20.84 -9.71
CA LEU A 174 16.46 21.50 -8.61
C LEU A 174 15.00 21.80 -9.01
N LYS A 175 14.76 22.08 -10.29
CA LYS A 175 13.41 22.30 -10.82
C LYS A 175 12.56 21.04 -10.66
N THR A 176 13.11 19.89 -10.96
CA THR A 176 12.44 18.59 -10.81
C THR A 176 12.22 18.24 -9.34
N LEU A 177 13.20 18.46 -8.48
CA LEU A 177 13.03 18.28 -7.03
C LEU A 177 11.87 19.13 -6.50
N LYS A 178 11.80 20.41 -6.85
CA LYS A 178 10.70 21.29 -6.47
C LYS A 178 9.35 20.80 -7.01
N LYS A 179 9.30 20.37 -8.28
CA LYS A 179 8.09 19.86 -8.91
C LYS A 179 7.53 18.64 -8.17
N PHE A 180 8.39 17.75 -7.71
CA PHE A 180 8.00 16.51 -6.99
C PHE A 180 7.95 16.67 -5.46
N GLY A 181 7.92 17.92 -4.96
CA GLY A 181 7.76 18.19 -3.54
C GLY A 181 8.93 17.73 -2.68
N VAL A 182 10.13 17.60 -3.27
CA VAL A 182 11.35 17.23 -2.55
C VAL A 182 12.01 18.48 -2.00
N SER A 183 12.49 18.41 -0.76
CA SER A 183 13.22 19.51 -0.11
C SER A 183 14.40 18.98 0.70
N SER A 184 15.48 19.76 0.77
CA SER A 184 16.50 19.60 1.80
C SER A 184 15.93 20.01 3.14
N ILE A 185 16.21 19.27 4.20
CA ILE A 185 15.63 19.51 5.53
C ILE A 185 16.73 19.61 6.59
N LYS A 186 16.59 20.62 7.47
CA LYS A 186 17.48 20.83 8.59
C LYS A 186 17.28 19.75 9.67
N TYR A 187 16.04 19.42 9.98
CA TYR A 187 15.66 18.32 10.85
C TYR A 187 14.21 17.87 10.59
N TYR A 188 13.87 16.69 11.10
CA TYR A 188 12.50 16.22 11.09
C TYR A 188 12.07 15.75 12.49
N LEU A 189 10.76 15.81 12.72
CA LEU A 189 10.13 15.39 13.96
C LEU A 189 9.19 14.21 13.66
N CYS A 190 9.04 13.33 14.64
CA CYS A 190 7.93 12.38 14.70
C CYS A 190 7.18 12.68 16.00
N ASP A 191 5.88 12.94 15.87
CA ASP A 191 5.00 13.22 17.03
C ASP A 191 5.55 14.33 17.94
N GLY A 192 6.06 15.41 17.31
CA GLY A 192 6.65 16.56 18.01
C GLY A 192 8.10 16.37 18.49
N VAL A 193 8.66 15.16 18.42
CA VAL A 193 10.03 14.85 18.88
C VAL A 193 11.02 14.82 17.72
N VAL A 194 12.12 15.57 17.82
CA VAL A 194 13.21 15.56 16.82
C VAL A 194 13.83 14.18 16.73
N LYS A 195 13.84 13.60 15.52
CA LYS A 195 14.35 12.24 15.23
C LYS A 195 15.60 12.23 14.34
N GLY A 196 15.89 13.31 13.67
CA GLY A 196 17.10 13.42 12.87
C GLY A 196 17.44 14.87 12.55
N VAL A 197 18.73 15.17 12.48
CA VAL A 197 19.28 16.47 12.16
C VAL A 197 20.22 16.32 10.97
N TYR A 198 20.21 17.30 10.07
CA TYR A 198 21.11 17.36 8.90
C TYR A 198 22.56 17.39 9.34
N LYS A 199 23.37 16.67 8.59
CA LYS A 199 24.83 16.74 8.67
C LYS A 199 25.39 16.68 7.25
N GLU A 200 26.47 17.35 6.95
CA GLU A 200 27.09 17.34 5.62
C GLU A 200 27.45 15.92 5.15
N ASN A 201 27.97 15.10 6.06
CA ASN A 201 28.28 13.71 5.79
C ASN A 201 27.05 12.77 5.86
N ASN A 202 25.84 13.29 6.13
CA ASN A 202 24.59 12.56 6.16
C ASN A 202 23.40 13.47 5.83
N PRO A 203 23.31 13.93 4.56
CA PRO A 203 22.23 14.81 4.11
C PRO A 203 20.87 14.15 4.25
N MET A 204 19.84 14.98 4.37
CA MET A 204 18.46 14.51 4.56
C MET A 204 17.51 15.24 3.63
N TYR A 205 16.60 14.48 3.05
CA TYR A 205 15.57 14.98 2.13
C TYR A 205 14.20 14.55 2.56
N ALA A 206 13.21 15.41 2.42
CA ALA A 206 11.80 15.10 2.62
C ALA A 206 11.09 15.08 1.28
N TYR A 207 10.40 13.98 0.98
CA TYR A 207 9.47 13.85 -0.13
C TYR A 207 8.07 14.10 0.42
N LYS A 208 7.43 15.17 -0.04
CA LYS A 208 6.03 15.44 0.27
C LYS A 208 5.15 14.66 -0.69
N VAL A 209 4.26 13.83 -0.15
CA VAL A 209 3.26 13.07 -0.90
C VAL A 209 1.91 13.40 -0.26
N TYR A 210 1.08 14.18 -0.95
CA TYR A 210 -0.12 14.82 -0.39
C TYR A 210 0.22 15.64 0.87
N ASP A 211 -0.32 15.27 2.01
CA ASP A 211 -0.09 15.87 3.34
C ASP A 211 0.95 15.12 4.19
N ARG A 212 1.53 14.03 3.66
CA ARG A 212 2.47 13.14 4.34
C ARG A 212 3.91 13.33 3.86
N PHE A 213 4.84 12.77 4.62
CA PHE A 213 6.26 12.85 4.31
C PHE A 213 6.94 11.49 4.32
N LYS A 214 7.88 11.34 3.36
CA LYS A 214 8.87 10.27 3.35
C LYS A 214 10.24 10.89 3.45
N ILE A 215 10.94 10.61 4.54
CA ILE A 215 12.28 11.12 4.83
C ILE A 215 13.31 10.16 4.23
N TYR A 216 14.26 10.71 3.50
CA TYR A 216 15.34 9.99 2.87
C TYR A 216 16.69 10.46 3.37
N ARG A 217 17.50 9.54 3.87
CA ARG A 217 18.87 9.74 4.35
C ARG A 217 19.78 8.83 3.54
N PRO A 218 20.34 9.30 2.39
CA PRO A 218 21.04 8.44 1.42
C PRO A 218 22.25 7.70 1.99
N LEU A 219 22.96 8.34 2.91
CA LEU A 219 24.22 7.84 3.47
C LEU A 219 24.04 7.15 4.83
N ALA A 220 22.82 7.08 5.36
CA ALA A 220 22.52 6.35 6.58
C ALA A 220 22.47 4.82 6.33
N ASP A 221 22.58 4.04 7.40
CA ASP A 221 22.42 2.60 7.36
C ASP A 221 21.00 2.21 6.85
N LYS A 222 20.85 0.96 6.40
CA LYS A 222 19.60 0.50 5.76
C LYS A 222 18.37 0.60 6.67
N TYR A 223 18.53 0.57 7.98
CA TYR A 223 17.41 0.61 8.94
C TYR A 223 16.94 2.03 9.24
N THR A 224 17.83 3.02 9.12
CA THR A 224 17.57 4.43 9.37
C THR A 224 17.52 5.28 8.10
N LYS A 225 17.80 4.67 6.95
CA LYS A 225 17.78 5.33 5.62
C LYS A 225 16.43 5.93 5.27
N TRP A 226 15.35 5.30 5.70
CA TRP A 226 13.98 5.68 5.39
C TRP A 226 13.13 5.84 6.64
N ARG A 227 12.37 6.91 6.69
CA ARG A 227 11.27 7.10 7.65
C ARG A 227 10.08 7.70 6.91
N ASN A 228 8.87 7.21 7.13
CA ASN A 228 7.69 7.78 6.50
C ASN A 228 6.42 7.55 7.33
N ASN A 229 5.39 8.32 7.04
CA ASN A 229 4.03 8.13 7.51
C ASN A 229 3.05 7.91 6.34
N LEU A 230 3.55 7.46 5.18
CA LEU A 230 2.72 7.13 4.04
C LEU A 230 1.85 5.92 4.34
N THR A 231 0.62 5.96 3.85
CA THR A 231 -0.31 4.84 3.86
C THR A 231 -0.13 3.97 2.59
N PRO A 232 -0.69 2.76 2.55
CA PRO A 232 -0.71 1.93 1.35
C PRO A 232 -1.42 2.56 0.14
N TYR A 233 -2.25 3.59 0.37
CA TYR A 233 -3.02 4.29 -0.66
C TYR A 233 -2.28 5.50 -1.24
N ASP A 234 -1.19 5.94 -0.61
CA ASP A 234 -0.40 7.06 -1.10
C ASP A 234 0.43 6.64 -2.31
N ILE A 235 0.32 7.42 -3.39
CA ILE A 235 1.01 7.13 -4.65
C ILE A 235 1.98 8.28 -4.93
N GLN A 236 3.26 7.97 -4.90
CA GLN A 236 4.31 8.94 -5.19
C GLN A 236 4.25 9.36 -6.66
N GLY A 237 4.31 10.66 -6.94
CA GLY A 237 4.25 11.20 -8.30
C GLY A 237 2.84 11.33 -8.90
N TYR A 238 1.79 10.92 -8.18
CA TYR A 238 0.41 10.95 -8.72
C TYR A 238 -0.10 12.38 -8.93
N GLU A 239 0.22 13.31 -8.03
CA GLU A 239 -0.16 14.73 -8.14
C GLU A 239 0.47 15.43 -9.35
N GLN A 240 1.58 14.90 -9.88
CA GLN A 240 2.30 15.42 -11.02
C GLN A 240 1.85 14.83 -12.36
N LEU A 241 0.91 13.87 -12.34
CA LEU A 241 0.42 13.21 -13.55
C LEU A 241 -0.40 14.18 -14.43
N PRO A 242 -0.20 14.15 -15.75
CA PRO A 242 -1.09 14.84 -16.69
C PRO A 242 -2.47 14.16 -16.68
N LYS A 243 -3.51 14.90 -17.12
CA LYS A 243 -4.86 14.34 -17.21
C LYS A 243 -4.95 13.12 -18.14
N LYS A 244 -4.18 13.11 -19.24
CA LYS A 244 -4.06 12.02 -20.22
C LYS A 244 -2.62 11.96 -20.73
N GLY A 245 -2.21 10.79 -21.23
CA GLY A 245 -0.87 10.58 -21.82
C GLY A 245 -0.80 9.28 -22.61
N ASP A 246 0.28 9.13 -23.39
CA ASP A 246 0.50 7.92 -24.19
C ASP A 246 1.09 6.80 -23.35
N LEU A 247 2.01 7.10 -22.46
CA LEU A 247 2.74 6.12 -21.66
C LEU A 247 2.81 6.56 -20.18
N LEU A 248 2.53 5.62 -19.29
CA LEU A 248 2.81 5.71 -17.85
C LEU A 248 3.74 4.59 -17.43
N ILE A 249 4.76 4.90 -16.66
CA ILE A 249 5.67 3.91 -16.07
C ILE A 249 5.41 3.82 -14.55
N ILE A 250 5.12 2.61 -14.07
CA ILE A 250 5.03 2.33 -12.64
C ILE A 250 6.37 1.79 -12.16
N THR A 251 7.06 2.58 -11.34
CA THR A 251 8.39 2.23 -10.79
C THR A 251 8.35 2.02 -9.28
N LYS A 252 9.50 1.87 -8.61
CA LYS A 252 9.58 1.55 -7.18
C LYS A 252 9.87 2.75 -6.27
N SER A 253 10.39 3.85 -6.81
CA SER A 253 10.86 4.96 -5.97
C SER A 253 10.59 6.34 -6.58
N MET A 254 10.44 7.35 -5.72
CA MET A 254 10.36 8.75 -6.14
C MET A 254 11.61 9.18 -6.91
N LYS A 255 12.78 8.63 -6.59
CA LYS A 255 14.02 8.94 -7.29
C LYS A 255 13.96 8.50 -8.75
N ASP A 256 13.48 7.28 -9.02
CA ASP A 256 13.30 6.80 -10.39
C ASP A 256 12.23 7.58 -11.16
N ILE A 257 11.14 7.99 -10.47
CA ILE A 257 10.14 8.89 -11.07
C ILE A 257 10.79 10.17 -11.57
N MET A 258 11.62 10.81 -10.75
CA MET A 258 12.29 12.06 -11.11
C MET A 258 13.31 11.84 -12.24
N CYS A 259 14.06 10.74 -12.22
CA CYS A 259 14.95 10.35 -13.31
C CYS A 259 14.19 10.18 -14.63
N LEU A 260 13.08 9.46 -14.62
CA LEU A 260 12.22 9.27 -15.79
C LEU A 260 11.64 10.60 -16.28
N TYR A 261 11.23 11.47 -15.36
CA TYR A 261 10.75 12.81 -15.70
C TYR A 261 11.81 13.67 -16.43
N GLU A 262 13.08 13.66 -16.00
CA GLU A 262 14.17 14.36 -16.68
C GLU A 262 14.40 13.84 -18.12
N MET A 263 14.06 12.59 -18.37
CA MET A 263 14.13 11.97 -19.69
C MET A 263 12.84 12.16 -20.53
N GLY A 264 11.80 12.85 -19.97
CA GLY A 264 10.54 13.12 -20.66
C GLY A 264 9.44 12.07 -20.47
N TYR A 265 9.61 11.14 -19.55
CA TYR A 265 8.61 10.09 -19.26
C TYR A 265 7.78 10.42 -18.05
N THR A 266 6.51 10.00 -18.09
CA THR A 266 5.58 10.10 -16.96
C THR A 266 5.66 8.84 -16.12
N ALA A 267 5.83 9.00 -14.80
CA ALA A 267 5.96 7.84 -13.91
C ALA A 267 5.32 8.08 -12.54
N ILE A 268 4.96 6.98 -11.88
CA ILE A 268 4.48 6.93 -10.48
C ILE A 268 5.12 5.76 -9.74
N SER A 269 4.98 5.76 -8.42
CA SER A 269 5.42 4.65 -7.58
C SER A 269 4.46 4.43 -6.41
N PRO A 270 4.18 3.18 -5.99
CA PRO A 270 3.50 2.91 -4.74
C PRO A 270 4.23 3.52 -3.53
N ALA A 271 3.56 3.57 -2.39
CA ALA A 271 4.14 4.08 -1.13
C ALA A 271 5.38 3.29 -0.70
N SER A 272 5.37 1.97 -0.91
CA SER A 272 6.46 1.07 -0.52
C SER A 272 6.60 -0.11 -1.49
N GLU A 273 7.73 -0.82 -1.39
CA GLU A 273 8.01 -2.03 -2.19
C GLU A 273 7.03 -3.19 -1.95
N SER A 274 6.40 -3.20 -0.79
CA SER A 274 5.47 -4.26 -0.39
C SER A 274 4.02 -3.96 -0.75
N THR A 275 3.72 -2.74 -1.18
CA THR A 275 2.40 -2.32 -1.64
C THR A 275 2.39 -2.20 -3.15
N PHE A 276 1.24 -2.49 -3.75
CA PHE A 276 1.00 -2.19 -5.16
C PHE A 276 -0.33 -1.46 -5.29
N LEU A 277 -0.55 -0.84 -6.45
CA LEU A 277 -1.77 -0.10 -6.72
C LEU A 277 -2.98 -1.03 -6.70
N THR A 278 -4.09 -0.54 -6.15
CA THR A 278 -5.35 -1.30 -6.16
C THR A 278 -5.89 -1.45 -7.59
N PRO A 279 -6.71 -2.48 -7.88
CA PRO A 279 -7.32 -2.66 -9.19
C PRO A 279 -8.04 -1.40 -9.68
N ASP A 280 -8.82 -0.75 -8.81
CA ASP A 280 -9.58 0.47 -9.16
C ASP A 280 -8.66 1.61 -9.60
N VAL A 281 -7.52 1.79 -8.95
CA VAL A 281 -6.51 2.79 -9.35
C VAL A 281 -5.91 2.44 -10.72
N ILE A 282 -5.60 1.15 -10.95
CA ILE A 282 -5.07 0.70 -12.25
C ILE A 282 -6.08 0.93 -13.36
N ASP A 283 -7.34 0.62 -13.12
CA ASP A 283 -8.39 0.80 -14.12
C ASP A 283 -8.64 2.30 -14.40
N ALA A 284 -8.63 3.14 -13.38
CA ALA A 284 -8.65 4.59 -13.56
C ALA A 284 -7.45 5.13 -14.37
N LEU A 285 -6.25 4.55 -14.17
CA LEU A 285 -5.07 4.91 -14.94
C LEU A 285 -5.14 4.43 -16.40
N LYS A 286 -5.72 3.25 -16.68
CA LYS A 286 -5.96 2.77 -18.04
C LYS A 286 -6.89 3.68 -18.85
N LEU A 287 -7.81 4.40 -18.19
CA LEU A 287 -8.65 5.41 -18.86
C LEU A 287 -7.88 6.70 -19.21
N ARG A 288 -6.74 6.94 -18.56
CA ARG A 288 -5.91 8.15 -18.74
C ARG A 288 -4.73 7.93 -19.67
N PHE A 289 -4.15 6.72 -19.69
CA PHE A 289 -2.93 6.42 -20.42
C PHE A 289 -3.16 5.26 -21.40
N LYS A 290 -2.70 5.44 -22.65
CA LYS A 290 -2.84 4.43 -23.68
C LYS A 290 -2.04 3.15 -23.38
N ARG A 291 -0.88 3.32 -22.73
CA ARG A 291 0.03 2.24 -22.37
C ARG A 291 0.56 2.43 -20.96
N ILE A 292 0.53 1.38 -20.16
CA ILE A 292 1.09 1.37 -18.79
C ILE A 292 2.09 0.24 -18.70
N LEU A 293 3.31 0.55 -18.26
CA LEU A 293 4.39 -0.40 -18.09
C LEU A 293 4.90 -0.40 -16.65
N ILE A 294 5.44 -1.54 -16.23
CA ILE A 294 6.07 -1.70 -14.91
C ILE A 294 7.59 -1.74 -15.12
N CYS A 295 8.33 -0.94 -14.33
CA CYS A 295 9.79 -0.96 -14.31
C CYS A 295 10.28 -1.09 -12.86
N PHE A 296 10.64 -2.30 -12.45
CA PHE A 296 11.15 -2.60 -11.12
C PHE A 296 12.64 -2.93 -11.15
N ASP A 297 13.22 -3.11 -9.95
CA ASP A 297 14.63 -3.45 -9.81
C ASP A 297 14.96 -4.79 -10.48
N ARG A 298 16.15 -4.87 -11.05
CA ARG A 298 16.69 -6.07 -11.66
C ARG A 298 17.31 -7.03 -10.62
N ASP A 299 16.77 -7.09 -9.44
CA ASP A 299 17.11 -8.09 -8.42
C ASP A 299 16.04 -9.17 -8.32
N ILE A 300 16.34 -10.27 -7.63
CA ILE A 300 15.42 -11.41 -7.50
C ILE A 300 14.05 -11.00 -6.94
N PRO A 301 13.96 -10.19 -5.85
CA PRO A 301 12.68 -9.69 -5.35
C PRO A 301 11.93 -8.83 -6.35
N GLY A 302 12.61 -7.90 -7.05
CA GLY A 302 12.00 -7.00 -8.03
C GLY A 302 11.40 -7.75 -9.22
N VAL A 303 12.14 -8.70 -9.78
CA VAL A 303 11.68 -9.55 -10.90
C VAL A 303 10.49 -10.42 -10.48
N LYS A 304 10.54 -11.07 -9.31
CA LYS A 304 9.41 -11.84 -8.77
C LYS A 304 8.17 -11.00 -8.56
N ASN A 305 8.34 -9.80 -8.00
CA ASN A 305 7.24 -8.87 -7.75
C ASN A 305 6.63 -8.36 -9.07
N MET A 306 7.45 -7.97 -10.02
CA MET A 306 7.00 -7.53 -11.34
C MET A 306 6.17 -8.63 -12.02
N ARG A 307 6.69 -9.88 -12.07
CA ARG A 307 5.97 -11.02 -12.63
C ARG A 307 4.62 -11.28 -11.96
N LYS A 308 4.59 -11.25 -10.61
CA LYS A 308 3.34 -11.41 -9.83
C LYS A 308 2.31 -10.34 -10.19
N ILE A 309 2.75 -9.10 -10.34
CA ILE A 309 1.88 -7.97 -10.66
C ILE A 309 1.40 -8.08 -12.10
N SER A 310 2.29 -8.38 -13.05
CA SER A 310 1.93 -8.60 -14.47
C SER A 310 0.85 -9.67 -14.62
N LEU A 311 0.98 -10.79 -13.93
CA LEU A 311 -0.03 -11.86 -13.94
C LEU A 311 -1.38 -11.42 -13.37
N LYS A 312 -1.36 -10.56 -12.33
CA LYS A 312 -2.59 -10.09 -11.67
C LYS A 312 -3.29 -8.97 -12.44
N THR A 313 -2.56 -8.13 -13.14
CA THR A 313 -3.09 -6.86 -13.71
C THR A 313 -3.11 -6.84 -15.25
N GLY A 314 -2.44 -7.80 -15.90
CA GLY A 314 -2.22 -7.81 -17.36
C GLY A 314 -1.22 -6.75 -17.83
N LEU A 315 -0.57 -6.01 -16.92
CA LEU A 315 0.41 -4.98 -17.30
C LEU A 315 1.74 -5.63 -17.69
N ASN A 316 2.30 -5.18 -18.80
CA ASN A 316 3.64 -5.57 -19.22
C ASN A 316 4.71 -4.80 -18.42
N GLY A 317 5.89 -5.38 -18.29
CA GLY A 317 7.01 -4.76 -17.61
C GLY A 317 8.30 -4.89 -18.37
N PHE A 318 9.26 -4.05 -18.05
CA PHE A 318 10.63 -4.12 -18.54
C PHE A 318 11.62 -3.91 -17.39
N LEU A 319 12.86 -4.30 -17.60
CA LEU A 319 13.96 -4.16 -16.64
C LEU A 319 15.08 -3.36 -17.28
N VAL A 320 15.81 -2.61 -16.47
CA VAL A 320 17.08 -1.99 -16.90
C VAL A 320 17.96 -3.05 -17.56
N HIS A 321 18.49 -2.77 -18.76
CA HIS A 321 19.25 -3.75 -19.50
C HIS A 321 20.56 -4.11 -18.77
N LYS A 322 20.93 -5.40 -18.79
CA LYS A 322 22.10 -5.92 -18.06
C LYS A 322 23.43 -5.25 -18.42
N LYS A 323 23.57 -4.70 -19.64
CA LYS A 323 24.78 -4.00 -20.08
C LYS A 323 25.14 -2.80 -19.21
N PHE A 324 24.15 -2.20 -18.51
CA PHE A 324 24.38 -1.04 -17.65
C PHE A 324 24.83 -1.40 -16.23
N GLN A 325 24.92 -2.68 -15.89
CA GLN A 325 25.37 -3.19 -14.59
C GLN A 325 24.67 -2.49 -13.39
N SER A 326 23.40 -2.17 -13.56
CA SER A 326 22.60 -1.40 -12.61
C SER A 326 21.28 -2.10 -12.36
N LYS A 327 20.74 -1.94 -11.16
CA LYS A 327 19.49 -2.62 -10.77
C LYS A 327 18.24 -1.80 -11.10
N ASP A 328 18.32 -0.48 -11.07
CA ASP A 328 17.22 0.46 -11.29
C ASP A 328 17.64 1.60 -12.22
N ILE A 329 16.67 2.44 -12.60
CA ILE A 329 16.87 3.59 -13.51
C ILE A 329 17.84 4.59 -12.92
N SER A 330 17.71 4.91 -11.63
CA SER A 330 18.56 5.90 -10.99
C SER A 330 20.03 5.46 -10.90
N ASP A 331 20.25 4.19 -10.55
CA ASP A 331 21.59 3.62 -10.54
C ASP A 331 22.20 3.56 -11.97
N ALA A 332 21.36 3.25 -12.98
CA ALA A 332 21.80 3.23 -14.38
C ALA A 332 22.27 4.61 -14.86
N ILE A 333 21.53 5.67 -14.51
CA ILE A 333 21.94 7.06 -14.85
C ILE A 333 23.22 7.43 -14.12
N LYS A 334 23.32 7.14 -12.83
CA LYS A 334 24.52 7.42 -12.05
C LYS A 334 25.77 6.76 -12.64
N ASN A 335 25.66 5.53 -13.12
CA ASN A 335 26.80 4.74 -13.61
C ASN A 335 27.14 5.00 -15.08
N ASN A 336 26.15 5.40 -15.91
CA ASN A 336 26.33 5.48 -17.36
C ASN A 336 25.97 6.85 -17.96
N GLY A 337 25.39 7.76 -17.17
CA GLY A 337 24.96 9.08 -17.61
C GLY A 337 23.52 9.12 -18.15
N LEU A 338 22.91 10.30 -18.00
CA LEU A 338 21.49 10.53 -18.33
C LEU A 338 21.19 10.28 -19.81
N GLU A 339 21.97 10.83 -20.73
CA GLU A 339 21.72 10.75 -22.17
C GLU A 339 21.85 9.31 -22.70
N VAL A 340 22.76 8.52 -22.16
CA VAL A 340 22.93 7.11 -22.54
C VAL A 340 21.66 6.31 -22.18
N ILE A 341 21.14 6.53 -20.98
CA ILE A 341 19.93 5.83 -20.51
C ILE A 341 18.69 6.34 -21.23
N LYS A 342 18.61 7.62 -21.52
CA LYS A 342 17.52 8.24 -22.28
C LYS A 342 17.41 7.65 -23.71
N ASN A 343 18.54 7.53 -24.41
CA ASN A 343 18.57 6.94 -25.75
C ASN A 343 18.14 5.46 -25.71
N TRP A 344 18.67 4.68 -24.77
CA TRP A 344 18.26 3.30 -24.59
C TRP A 344 16.76 3.17 -24.30
N LEU A 345 16.20 4.01 -23.40
CA LEU A 345 14.76 3.99 -23.11
C LEU A 345 13.93 4.33 -24.36
N LYS A 346 14.37 5.31 -25.15
CA LYS A 346 13.69 5.66 -26.40
C LYS A 346 13.61 4.48 -27.35
N GLU A 347 14.71 3.76 -27.54
CA GLU A 347 14.75 2.54 -28.39
C GLU A 347 13.90 1.39 -27.82
N THR A 348 13.87 1.24 -26.47
CA THR A 348 13.16 0.13 -25.82
C THR A 348 11.65 0.37 -25.76
N LEU A 349 11.19 1.62 -25.71
CA LEU A 349 9.79 1.98 -25.49
C LEU A 349 9.06 2.47 -26.75
N SER A 350 9.81 2.68 -27.86
CA SER A 350 9.23 2.88 -29.20
C SER A 350 8.58 1.58 -29.70
#